data_666006f9f3f2a17130912bf12d28b7fa
#
_entry.id   666006f9f3f2a17130912bf12d28b7fa
#
_cell.length_a   1.000
_cell.length_b   1.000
_cell.length_c   1.000
_cell.angle_alpha   90.00
_cell.angle_beta   90.00
_cell.angle_gamma   90.00
#
_symmetry.space_group_name_H-M   'P 1'
#
loop_
_entity.id
_entity.type
_entity.pdbx_description
1 polymer ?
#
loop_
_entity_poly.entity_id
_entity_poly.type
_entity_poly.pdbx_seq_one_letter_code
_entity_poly.pdbx_strand_id
1 'polypeptide(L)'
;GRSALNAPSDLRLIHPSTYLDPMDSARVLELLRGRRVLVAAGEGSCATTDEMGALLAWAESFEYPLLADPLSGLRTAADPLVIDRYDTVLGAPADALVPEAVIRFGRYPVSKRATAFLANAGAINIVVDPLETRDFNCATDVHLRCTPLDFSQTMLAAKQSLGGEDAADDRQSAFAAAWLEANAAAGARVDAVDAVEAGFEGAFVRRVAERAPEG
;
A
#
# COMPACT_ATOMS: atom_id res chain seq x y z
N GLY A 1 21.93 14.10 -44.00
CA GLY A 1 22.34 14.53 -42.67
C GLY A 1 21.16 14.57 -41.74
N ARG A 2 20.98 13.58 -40.86
CA ARG A 2 20.04 13.67 -39.75
C ARG A 2 20.70 14.54 -38.68
N SER A 3 20.17 15.72 -38.49
CA SER A 3 20.52 16.56 -37.34
C SER A 3 20.13 15.82 -36.09
N ALA A 4 21.09 15.41 -35.28
CA ALA A 4 20.82 14.91 -33.94
C ALA A 4 20.18 16.06 -33.17
N LEU A 5 18.92 15.90 -32.80
CA LEU A 5 18.28 16.78 -31.83
C LEU A 5 19.03 16.54 -30.51
N ASN A 6 19.87 17.50 -30.15
CA ASN A 6 20.47 17.51 -28.83
C ASN A 6 19.31 17.58 -27.82
N ALA A 7 19.08 16.50 -27.10
CA ALA A 7 18.22 16.56 -25.93
C ALA A 7 18.82 17.61 -24.98
N PRO A 8 18.00 18.50 -24.39
CA PRO A 8 18.50 19.46 -23.43
C PRO A 8 19.14 18.72 -22.27
N SER A 9 20.45 18.84 -22.13
CA SER A 9 21.26 18.12 -21.13
C SER A 9 21.03 18.59 -19.68
N ASP A 10 20.16 19.60 -19.47
CA ASP A 10 19.98 20.25 -18.17
C ASP A 10 18.52 20.46 -17.76
N LEU A 11 17.62 19.53 -18.13
CA LEU A 11 16.27 19.58 -17.59
C LEU A 11 16.31 19.14 -16.11
N ARG A 12 16.28 20.11 -15.19
CA ARG A 12 16.08 19.85 -13.77
C ARG A 12 14.59 19.89 -13.47
N LEU A 13 14.02 18.75 -13.16
CA LEU A 13 12.70 18.67 -12.56
C LEU A 13 12.82 19.06 -11.08
N ILE A 14 12.27 20.21 -10.72
CA ILE A 14 12.13 20.62 -9.33
C ILE A 14 10.72 20.22 -8.92
N HIS A 15 10.60 19.20 -8.09
CA HIS A 15 9.34 18.83 -7.48
C HIS A 15 9.10 19.73 -6.28
N PRO A 16 7.94 20.42 -6.19
CA PRO A 16 7.58 21.09 -4.95
C PRO A 16 7.44 20.05 -3.84
N SER A 17 8.08 20.25 -2.71
CA SER A 17 7.80 19.48 -1.51
C SER A 17 6.45 19.93 -0.96
N THR A 18 5.56 18.95 -0.75
CA THR A 18 4.28 19.17 -0.08
C THR A 18 4.37 18.47 1.27
N TYR A 19 4.10 19.18 2.34
CA TYR A 19 4.06 18.57 3.67
C TYR A 19 2.66 18.73 4.26
N LEU A 20 2.26 17.78 5.11
CA LEU A 20 1.08 17.94 5.92
C LEU A 20 1.37 18.93 7.06
N ASP A 21 0.49 19.90 7.23
CA ASP A 21 0.54 20.77 8.41
C ASP A 21 0.43 19.91 9.70
N PRO A 22 1.14 20.25 10.78
CA PRO A 22 1.03 19.54 12.05
C PRO A 22 -0.38 19.39 12.59
N MET A 23 -1.25 20.38 12.37
CA MET A 23 -2.67 20.27 12.76
C MET A 23 -3.41 19.25 11.90
N ASP A 24 -3.15 19.18 10.62
CA ASP A 24 -3.78 18.21 9.73
C ASP A 24 -3.26 16.78 10.01
N SER A 25 -1.97 16.63 10.34
CA SER A 25 -1.42 15.36 10.80
C SER A 25 -2.11 14.85 12.07
N ALA A 26 -2.30 15.73 13.05
CA ALA A 26 -3.00 15.39 14.29
C ALA A 26 -4.46 15.00 14.03
N ARG A 27 -5.15 15.69 13.12
CA ARG A 27 -6.53 15.32 12.71
C ARG A 27 -6.59 13.96 12.04
N VAL A 28 -5.63 13.64 11.18
CA VAL A 28 -5.55 12.32 10.55
C VAL A 28 -5.30 11.24 11.60
N LEU A 29 -4.38 11.44 12.55
CA LEU A 29 -4.14 10.50 13.65
C LEU A 29 -5.40 10.28 14.50
N GLU A 30 -6.11 11.36 14.85
CA GLU A 30 -7.37 11.25 15.59
C GLU A 30 -8.44 10.50 14.81
N LEU A 31 -8.53 10.73 13.49
CA LEU A 31 -9.47 10.03 12.61
C LEU A 31 -9.18 8.53 12.55
N LEU A 32 -7.91 8.12 12.65
CA LEU A 32 -7.50 6.72 12.59
C LEU A 32 -7.52 6.00 13.94
N ARG A 33 -7.55 6.74 15.04
CA ARG A 33 -7.43 6.20 16.40
C ARG A 33 -8.51 5.15 16.70
N GLY A 34 -8.07 3.98 17.19
CA GLY A 34 -8.92 2.87 17.58
C GLY A 34 -9.65 2.17 16.42
N ARG A 35 -9.29 2.47 15.17
CA ARG A 35 -9.87 1.85 13.97
C ARG A 35 -8.96 0.78 13.40
N ARG A 36 -9.56 -0.21 12.75
CA ARG A 36 -8.86 -1.17 11.89
C ARG A 36 -8.51 -0.48 10.58
N VAL A 37 -7.24 -0.13 10.43
CA VAL A 37 -6.72 0.61 9.28
C VAL A 37 -6.06 -0.33 8.29
N LEU A 38 -6.46 -0.23 7.04
CA LEU A 38 -5.87 -0.95 5.91
C LEU A 38 -5.25 0.06 4.95
N VAL A 39 -4.05 -0.24 4.48
CA VAL A 39 -3.41 0.55 3.42
C VAL A 39 -3.63 -0.13 2.08
N ALA A 40 -4.00 0.63 1.06
CA ALA A 40 -4.11 0.18 -0.32
C ALA A 40 -3.12 0.96 -1.19
N ALA A 41 -2.05 0.29 -1.62
CA ALA A 41 -1.02 0.88 -2.46
C ALA A 41 -1.22 0.45 -3.91
N GLY A 42 -1.65 1.37 -4.76
CA GLY A 42 -1.85 1.18 -6.20
C GLY A 42 -0.72 1.73 -7.06
N GLU A 43 -0.96 1.87 -8.36
CA GLU A 43 -0.02 2.53 -9.28
C GLU A 43 0.30 3.95 -8.82
N GLY A 44 1.59 4.28 -8.77
CA GLY A 44 2.08 5.60 -8.35
C GLY A 44 2.25 5.75 -6.83
N SER A 45 2.15 4.66 -6.06
CA SER A 45 2.41 4.71 -4.61
C SER A 45 3.89 4.91 -4.29
N CYS A 46 4.79 4.23 -5.01
CA CYS A 46 6.23 4.36 -4.82
C CYS A 46 6.92 4.30 -6.19
N ALA A 47 7.72 5.30 -6.49
CA ALA A 47 8.56 5.37 -7.69
C ALA A 47 10.04 5.17 -7.37
N THR A 48 10.44 5.34 -6.11
CA THR A 48 11.82 5.26 -5.63
C THR A 48 11.94 4.35 -4.42
N THR A 49 13.15 3.89 -4.14
CA THR A 49 13.46 3.12 -2.92
C THR A 49 13.25 3.94 -1.64
N ASP A 50 13.45 5.24 -1.69
CA ASP A 50 13.25 6.12 -0.55
C ASP A 50 11.77 6.25 -0.20
N GLU A 51 10.90 6.39 -1.20
CA GLU A 51 9.44 6.39 -1.02
C GLU A 51 8.95 5.04 -0.46
N MET A 52 9.47 3.94 -1.00
CA MET A 52 9.16 2.60 -0.51
C MET A 52 9.58 2.44 0.95
N GLY A 53 10.83 2.79 1.29
CA GLY A 53 11.34 2.70 2.65
C GLY A 53 10.54 3.55 3.65
N ALA A 54 10.19 4.77 3.28
CA ALA A 54 9.40 5.66 4.13
C ALA A 54 7.98 5.13 4.36
N LEU A 55 7.33 4.62 3.31
CA LEU A 55 5.98 4.07 3.40
C LEU A 55 5.95 2.80 4.27
N LEU A 56 6.91 1.91 4.11
CA LEU A 56 7.03 0.70 4.93
C LEU A 56 7.33 1.02 6.39
N ALA A 57 8.28 1.91 6.67
CA ALA A 57 8.59 2.32 8.03
C ALA A 57 7.38 2.98 8.74
N TRP A 58 6.59 3.76 8.00
CA TRP A 58 5.35 4.30 8.53
C TRP A 58 4.32 3.20 8.80
N ALA A 59 4.08 2.31 7.85
CA ALA A 59 3.12 1.21 8.01
C ALA A 59 3.52 0.29 9.17
N GLU A 60 4.82 -0.04 9.32
CA GLU A 60 5.36 -0.82 10.43
C GLU A 60 5.12 -0.13 11.77
N SER A 61 5.40 1.17 11.85
CA SER A 61 5.22 1.94 13.08
C SER A 61 3.78 1.92 13.61
N PHE A 62 2.79 1.75 12.73
CA PHE A 62 1.37 1.72 13.08
C PHE A 62 0.75 0.32 12.94
N GLU A 63 1.52 -0.69 12.56
CA GLU A 63 1.05 -2.05 12.29
C GLU A 63 -0.07 -2.10 11.21
N TYR A 64 0.05 -1.29 10.15
CA TYR A 64 -0.94 -1.22 9.09
C TYR A 64 -0.64 -2.25 7.99
N PRO A 65 -1.49 -3.27 7.79
CA PRO A 65 -1.34 -4.19 6.66
C PRO A 65 -1.53 -3.44 5.33
N LEU A 66 -0.75 -3.83 4.32
CA LEU A 66 -0.52 -3.07 3.11
C LEU A 66 -0.83 -3.91 1.89
N LEU A 67 -2.00 -3.70 1.27
CA LEU A 67 -2.34 -4.34 0.00
C LEU A 67 -1.44 -3.79 -1.11
N ALA A 68 -0.42 -4.53 -1.50
CA ALA A 68 0.53 -4.12 -2.53
C ALA A 68 0.05 -4.55 -3.92
N ASP A 69 -0.46 -3.59 -4.69
CA ASP A 69 -0.78 -3.82 -6.11
C ASP A 69 0.50 -4.16 -6.90
N PRO A 70 0.43 -4.96 -7.96
CA PRO A 70 1.59 -5.23 -8.83
C PRO A 70 2.28 -3.97 -9.35
N LEU A 71 1.54 -2.87 -9.50
CA LEU A 71 2.05 -1.59 -10.02
C LEU A 71 2.44 -0.60 -8.91
N SER A 72 2.39 -1.01 -7.64
CA SER A 72 2.66 -0.12 -6.49
C SER A 72 4.15 0.17 -6.27
N GLY A 73 5.04 -0.65 -6.80
CA GLY A 73 6.47 -0.65 -6.45
C GLY A 73 6.82 -1.40 -5.16
N LEU A 74 5.83 -1.84 -4.37
CA LEU A 74 6.02 -2.44 -3.05
C LEU A 74 6.18 -3.97 -3.05
N ARG A 75 5.78 -4.66 -4.12
CA ARG A 75 5.80 -6.14 -4.15
C ARG A 75 7.21 -6.75 -4.10
N THR A 76 8.24 -5.98 -4.36
CA THR A 76 9.63 -6.41 -4.25
C THR A 76 10.17 -6.29 -2.83
N ALA A 77 9.44 -5.64 -1.94
CA ALA A 77 9.83 -5.51 -0.54
C ALA A 77 9.56 -6.83 0.20
N ALA A 78 10.60 -7.34 0.87
CA ALA A 78 10.48 -8.50 1.76
C ALA A 78 10.00 -8.05 3.16
N ASP A 79 8.84 -7.41 3.21
CA ASP A 79 8.26 -6.88 4.45
C ASP A 79 7.02 -7.71 4.83
N PRO A 80 6.89 -8.15 6.08
CA PRO A 80 5.77 -8.98 6.53
C PRO A 80 4.41 -8.29 6.39
N LEU A 81 4.32 -6.94 6.49
CA LEU A 81 3.07 -6.20 6.34
C LEU A 81 2.59 -6.09 4.89
N VAL A 82 3.43 -6.44 3.92
CA VAL A 82 3.06 -6.45 2.51
C VAL A 82 2.18 -7.65 2.19
N ILE A 83 0.92 -7.37 1.88
CA ILE A 83 -0.08 -8.35 1.48
C ILE A 83 -0.09 -8.45 -0.05
N ASP A 84 0.71 -9.35 -0.58
CA ASP A 84 0.91 -9.54 -2.02
C ASP A 84 -0.10 -10.46 -2.69
N ARG A 85 -0.78 -11.33 -1.90
CA ARG A 85 -1.78 -12.29 -2.37
C ARG A 85 -3.22 -11.89 -2.06
N TYR A 86 -3.45 -10.60 -1.86
CA TYR A 86 -4.75 -10.06 -1.47
C TYR A 86 -5.89 -10.45 -2.42
N ASP A 87 -5.66 -10.60 -3.72
CA ASP A 87 -6.70 -11.03 -4.66
C ASP A 87 -7.22 -12.45 -4.36
N THR A 88 -6.32 -13.35 -3.96
CA THR A 88 -6.68 -14.71 -3.52
C THR A 88 -7.42 -14.67 -2.19
N VAL A 89 -6.93 -13.87 -1.23
CA VAL A 89 -7.58 -13.67 0.08
C VAL A 89 -9.00 -13.15 -0.10
N LEU A 90 -9.17 -12.14 -0.96
CA LEU A 90 -10.45 -11.48 -1.23
C LEU A 90 -11.42 -12.30 -2.10
N GLY A 91 -11.03 -13.50 -2.51
CA GLY A 91 -11.96 -14.46 -3.12
C GLY A 91 -13.09 -14.91 -2.16
N ALA A 92 -12.81 -14.96 -0.85
CA ALA A 92 -13.78 -15.22 0.22
C ALA A 92 -13.26 -14.55 1.52
N PRO A 93 -13.37 -13.21 1.64
CA PRO A 93 -12.84 -12.49 2.78
C PRO A 93 -13.65 -12.80 4.05
N ALA A 94 -12.96 -13.00 5.17
CA ALA A 94 -13.58 -13.09 6.48
C ALA A 94 -13.93 -11.69 7.02
N ASP A 95 -14.93 -11.60 7.91
CA ASP A 95 -15.32 -10.33 8.55
C ASP A 95 -14.19 -9.68 9.34
N ALA A 96 -13.27 -10.50 9.87
CA ALA A 96 -12.08 -10.03 10.57
C ALA A 96 -11.14 -9.18 9.70
N LEU A 97 -11.24 -9.28 8.36
CA LEU A 97 -10.42 -8.55 7.40
C LEU A 97 -11.05 -7.22 6.95
N VAL A 98 -12.28 -6.92 7.37
CA VAL A 98 -12.97 -5.70 6.94
C VAL A 98 -12.42 -4.49 7.70
N PRO A 99 -11.85 -3.47 7.00
CA PRO A 99 -11.32 -2.28 7.62
C PRO A 99 -12.42 -1.30 8.05
N GLU A 100 -12.08 -0.41 8.99
CA GLU A 100 -12.90 0.74 9.39
C GLU A 100 -12.36 2.06 8.82
N ALA A 101 -11.08 2.04 8.40
CA ALA A 101 -10.48 3.12 7.62
C ALA A 101 -9.54 2.53 6.56
N VAL A 102 -9.51 3.17 5.41
CA VAL A 102 -8.62 2.83 4.29
C VAL A 102 -7.79 4.05 3.94
N ILE A 103 -6.47 3.88 3.88
CA ILE A 103 -5.57 4.90 3.34
C ILE A 103 -5.08 4.40 1.99
N ARG A 104 -5.46 5.10 0.92
CA ARG A 104 -5.08 4.74 -0.43
C ARG A 104 -3.98 5.67 -0.96
N PHE A 105 -2.92 5.07 -1.45
CA PHE A 105 -1.85 5.73 -2.19
C PHE A 105 -1.98 5.42 -3.68
N GLY A 106 -1.90 6.46 -4.49
CA GLY A 106 -2.02 6.34 -5.93
C GLY A 106 -3.38 5.83 -6.42
N ARG A 107 -3.38 5.04 -7.50
CA ARG A 107 -4.61 4.54 -8.12
C ARG A 107 -5.25 3.40 -7.32
N TYR A 108 -6.50 3.08 -7.65
CA TYR A 108 -7.12 1.85 -7.17
C TYR A 108 -6.32 0.63 -7.61
N PRO A 109 -6.28 -0.44 -6.79
CA PRO A 109 -5.72 -1.72 -7.21
C PRO A 109 -6.35 -2.22 -8.52
N VAL A 110 -5.55 -2.87 -9.38
CA VAL A 110 -6.05 -3.47 -10.64
C VAL A 110 -7.03 -4.61 -10.39
N SER A 111 -7.01 -5.22 -9.21
CA SER A 111 -7.94 -6.27 -8.82
C SER A 111 -9.36 -5.75 -8.66
N LYS A 112 -10.30 -6.32 -9.42
CA LYS A 112 -11.74 -6.05 -9.28
C LYS A 112 -12.27 -6.44 -7.89
N ARG A 113 -11.73 -7.53 -7.30
CA ARG A 113 -12.10 -7.98 -5.96
C ARG A 113 -11.67 -6.98 -4.90
N ALA A 114 -10.44 -6.48 -4.98
CA ALA A 114 -9.94 -5.46 -4.06
C ALA A 114 -10.75 -4.16 -4.19
N THR A 115 -11.01 -3.70 -5.41
CA THR A 115 -11.83 -2.51 -5.64
C THR A 115 -13.24 -2.66 -5.06
N ALA A 116 -13.89 -3.81 -5.29
CA ALA A 116 -15.22 -4.09 -4.73
C ALA A 116 -15.19 -4.22 -3.20
N PHE A 117 -14.18 -4.87 -2.64
CA PHE A 117 -14.00 -5.02 -1.20
C PHE A 117 -13.85 -3.65 -0.52
N LEU A 118 -12.96 -2.81 -1.02
CA LEU A 118 -12.73 -1.47 -0.49
C LEU A 118 -13.99 -0.59 -0.58
N ALA A 119 -14.72 -0.65 -1.71
CA ALA A 119 -15.94 0.12 -1.90
C ALA A 119 -17.09 -0.32 -0.97
N ASN A 120 -17.14 -1.61 -0.59
CA ASN A 120 -18.21 -2.16 0.24
C ASN A 120 -17.87 -2.24 1.74
N ALA A 121 -16.65 -1.87 2.12
CA ALA A 121 -16.19 -1.97 3.52
C ALA A 121 -16.94 -1.01 4.47
N GLY A 122 -17.56 0.06 3.96
CA GLY A 122 -18.14 1.11 4.80
C GLY A 122 -17.08 1.89 5.60
N ALA A 123 -15.83 1.83 5.17
CA ALA A 123 -14.68 2.43 5.81
C ALA A 123 -14.57 3.92 5.46
N ILE A 124 -13.93 4.69 6.35
CA ILE A 124 -13.47 6.04 6.01
C ILE A 124 -12.35 5.91 4.97
N ASN A 125 -12.48 6.61 3.84
CA ASN A 125 -11.53 6.57 2.74
C ASN A 125 -10.66 7.83 2.71
N ILE A 126 -9.37 7.66 3.00
CA ILE A 126 -8.37 8.71 2.92
C ILE A 126 -7.51 8.45 1.69
N VAL A 127 -7.38 9.45 0.83
CA VAL A 127 -6.52 9.37 -0.36
C VAL A 127 -5.32 10.27 -0.17
N VAL A 128 -4.13 9.70 -0.39
CA VAL A 128 -2.86 10.42 -0.41
C VAL A 128 -2.36 10.45 -1.86
N ASP A 129 -2.51 11.60 -2.50
CA ASP A 129 -2.06 11.83 -3.87
C ASP A 129 -1.82 13.33 -4.07
N PRO A 130 -0.68 13.76 -4.61
CA PRO A 130 -0.36 15.18 -4.75
C PRO A 130 -1.23 15.91 -5.76
N LEU A 131 -1.87 15.20 -6.68
CA LEU A 131 -2.58 15.78 -7.82
C LEU A 131 -4.10 15.62 -7.72
N GLU A 132 -4.57 14.37 -7.63
CA GLU A 132 -6.00 14.04 -7.78
C GLU A 132 -6.41 12.83 -6.95
N THR A 133 -7.68 12.70 -6.63
CA THR A 133 -8.19 11.55 -5.87
C THR A 133 -8.21 10.26 -6.68
N ARG A 134 -8.24 10.34 -8.03
CA ARG A 134 -8.41 9.18 -8.94
C ARG A 134 -9.55 8.27 -8.48
N ASP A 135 -10.64 8.90 -8.06
CA ASP A 135 -11.75 8.24 -7.38
C ASP A 135 -12.97 8.15 -8.28
N PHE A 136 -13.06 7.06 -9.04
CA PHE A 136 -14.21 6.78 -9.90
C PHE A 136 -15.43 6.23 -9.14
N ASN A 137 -15.26 5.86 -7.86
CA ASN A 137 -16.35 5.39 -6.99
C ASN A 137 -16.99 6.50 -6.16
N CYS A 138 -16.43 7.71 -6.20
CA CYS A 138 -16.85 8.85 -5.37
C CYS A 138 -16.93 8.50 -3.86
N ALA A 139 -15.95 7.73 -3.39
CA ALA A 139 -15.89 7.20 -2.04
C ALA A 139 -14.86 7.91 -1.14
N THR A 140 -14.16 8.92 -1.64
CA THR A 140 -13.13 9.64 -0.89
C THR A 140 -13.76 10.58 0.12
N ASP A 141 -13.47 10.37 1.41
CA ASP A 141 -13.88 11.25 2.50
C ASP A 141 -12.83 12.35 2.76
N VAL A 142 -11.54 12.01 2.63
CA VAL A 142 -10.41 12.92 2.87
C VAL A 142 -9.40 12.81 1.75
N HIS A 143 -8.99 13.95 1.17
CA HIS A 143 -7.91 14.01 0.19
C HIS A 143 -6.73 14.80 0.76
N LEU A 144 -5.61 14.12 0.96
CA LEU A 144 -4.34 14.68 1.41
C LEU A 144 -3.45 14.92 0.19
N ARG A 145 -3.27 16.19 -0.16
CA ARG A 145 -2.51 16.58 -1.35
C ARG A 145 -1.02 16.67 -1.06
N CYS A 146 -0.42 15.52 -0.79
CA CYS A 146 1.01 15.39 -0.56
C CYS A 146 1.53 14.11 -1.22
N THR A 147 2.87 13.99 -1.33
CA THR A 147 3.49 12.77 -1.82
C THR A 147 3.41 11.67 -0.76
N PRO A 148 3.46 10.37 -1.15
CA PRO A 148 3.57 9.28 -0.19
C PRO A 148 4.77 9.43 0.77
N LEU A 149 5.89 9.94 0.28
CA LEU A 149 7.08 10.22 1.08
C LEU A 149 6.81 11.27 2.16
N ASP A 150 6.31 12.46 1.74
CA ASP A 150 6.01 13.56 2.65
C ASP A 150 4.97 13.14 3.71
N PHE A 151 3.92 12.42 3.28
CA PHE A 151 2.92 11.86 4.19
C PHE A 151 3.55 10.96 5.24
N SER A 152 4.30 9.94 4.81
CA SER A 152 4.87 8.92 5.70
C SER A 152 5.82 9.54 6.72
N GLN A 153 6.71 10.44 6.29
CA GLN A 153 7.64 11.14 7.16
C GLN A 153 6.92 12.06 8.16
N THR A 154 5.92 12.80 7.69
CA THR A 154 5.16 13.72 8.56
C THR A 154 4.34 12.95 9.61
N MET A 155 3.70 11.84 9.22
CA MET A 155 2.92 11.02 10.15
C MET A 155 3.80 10.31 11.19
N LEU A 156 5.00 9.86 10.81
CA LEU A 156 5.99 9.33 11.77
C LEU A 156 6.44 10.39 12.78
N ALA A 157 6.76 11.60 12.31
CA ALA A 157 7.13 12.70 13.16
C ALA A 157 6.00 13.12 14.11
N ALA A 158 4.75 13.14 13.62
CA ALA A 158 3.57 13.42 14.42
C ALA A 158 3.36 12.38 15.53
N LYS A 159 3.50 11.09 15.23
CA LYS A 159 3.44 10.01 16.25
C LYS A 159 4.49 10.21 17.34
N GLN A 160 5.74 10.50 16.97
CA GLN A 160 6.82 10.74 17.91
C GLN A 160 6.55 11.96 18.82
N SER A 161 5.98 13.04 18.24
CA SER A 161 5.66 14.27 18.97
C SER A 161 4.55 14.09 20.01
N LEU A 162 3.63 13.13 19.80
CA LEU A 162 2.55 12.78 20.72
C LEU A 162 3.01 11.87 21.88
N GLY A 163 4.32 11.63 22.00
CA GLY A 163 4.91 10.93 23.14
C GLY A 163 5.10 9.42 22.93
N GLY A 164 4.79 8.89 21.75
CA GLY A 164 5.03 7.47 21.44
C GLY A 164 4.22 6.46 22.28
N GLU A 165 3.46 6.94 23.26
CA GLU A 165 2.67 6.15 24.21
C GLU A 165 1.25 5.84 23.73
N ASP A 166 1.01 5.78 22.42
CA ASP A 166 -0.13 4.97 21.99
C ASP A 166 0.26 3.53 22.29
N ALA A 167 -0.22 3.03 23.44
CA ALA A 167 -0.24 1.60 23.71
C ALA A 167 -0.66 0.90 22.43
N ALA A 168 0.10 -0.14 22.04
CA ALA A 168 -0.23 -0.93 20.87
C ALA A 168 -1.75 -1.10 20.83
N ASP A 169 -2.39 -0.60 19.76
CA ASP A 169 -3.83 -0.76 19.64
C ASP A 169 -4.10 -2.23 19.36
N ASP A 170 -4.47 -2.97 20.42
CA ASP A 170 -4.72 -4.42 20.36
C ASP A 170 -5.67 -4.79 19.21
N ARG A 171 -6.59 -3.88 18.86
CA ARG A 171 -7.51 -4.09 17.73
C ARG A 171 -6.78 -4.01 16.39
N GLN A 172 -5.87 -3.06 16.23
CA GLN A 172 -5.07 -2.91 15.02
C GLN A 172 -4.06 -4.05 14.90
N SER A 173 -3.40 -4.43 15.97
CA SER A 173 -2.48 -5.58 15.98
C SER A 173 -3.19 -6.89 15.62
N ALA A 174 -4.36 -7.14 16.18
CA ALA A 174 -5.18 -8.31 15.82
C ALA A 174 -5.64 -8.27 14.35
N PHE A 175 -6.00 -7.10 13.84
CA PHE A 175 -6.38 -6.90 12.45
C PHE A 175 -5.20 -7.16 11.49
N ALA A 176 -4.01 -6.64 11.81
CA ALA A 176 -2.79 -6.91 11.06
C ALA A 176 -2.48 -8.41 11.04
N ALA A 177 -2.50 -9.06 12.20
CA ALA A 177 -2.24 -10.49 12.32
C ALA A 177 -3.21 -11.33 11.46
N ALA A 178 -4.50 -10.98 11.43
CA ALA A 178 -5.48 -11.67 10.59
C ALA A 178 -5.18 -11.54 9.09
N TRP A 179 -4.74 -10.36 8.63
CA TRP A 179 -4.31 -10.15 7.24
C TRP A 179 -3.05 -10.95 6.90
N LEU A 180 -2.05 -10.97 7.80
CA LEU A 180 -0.81 -11.72 7.61
C LEU A 180 -1.08 -13.23 7.51
N GLU A 181 -1.92 -13.76 8.39
CA GLU A 181 -2.34 -15.17 8.38
C GLU A 181 -3.07 -15.51 7.08
N ALA A 182 -4.02 -14.67 6.65
CA ALA A 182 -4.76 -14.87 5.41
C ALA A 182 -3.83 -14.84 4.18
N ASN A 183 -2.84 -13.94 4.15
CA ASN A 183 -1.85 -13.85 3.08
C ASN A 183 -0.96 -15.11 3.03
N ALA A 184 -0.49 -15.57 4.18
CA ALA A 184 0.31 -16.80 4.29
C ALA A 184 -0.48 -18.04 3.84
N ALA A 185 -1.73 -18.16 4.29
CA ALA A 185 -2.62 -19.26 3.88
C ALA A 185 -2.93 -19.23 2.37
N ALA A 186 -3.07 -18.04 1.77
CA ALA A 186 -3.22 -17.89 0.33
C ALA A 186 -1.96 -18.33 -0.40
N GLY A 187 -0.77 -17.99 0.10
CA GLY A 187 0.51 -18.45 -0.43
C GLY A 187 0.62 -19.96 -0.44
N ALA A 188 0.37 -20.61 0.70
CA ALA A 188 0.43 -22.05 0.81
C ALA A 188 -0.52 -22.78 -0.17
N ARG A 189 -1.71 -22.20 -0.44
CA ARG A 189 -2.63 -22.74 -1.45
C ARG A 189 -2.10 -22.63 -2.86
N VAL A 190 -1.49 -21.51 -3.23
CA VAL A 190 -0.86 -21.33 -4.55
C VAL A 190 0.29 -22.29 -4.70
N ASP A 191 1.14 -22.45 -3.68
CA ASP A 191 2.29 -23.37 -3.69
C ASP A 191 1.83 -24.83 -3.84
N ALA A 192 0.74 -25.22 -3.21
CA ALA A 192 0.17 -26.56 -3.33
C ALA A 192 -0.34 -26.84 -4.76
N VAL A 193 -0.99 -25.90 -5.40
CA VAL A 193 -1.45 -26.03 -6.80
C VAL A 193 -0.25 -26.14 -7.74
N ASP A 194 0.76 -25.30 -7.59
CA ASP A 194 1.97 -25.33 -8.40
C ASP A 194 2.75 -26.66 -8.26
N ALA A 195 2.68 -27.30 -7.10
CA ALA A 195 3.34 -28.60 -6.85
C ALA A 195 2.63 -29.78 -7.55
N VAL A 196 1.30 -29.69 -7.75
CA VAL A 196 0.50 -30.79 -8.29
C VAL A 196 0.32 -30.68 -9.82
N GLU A 197 0.20 -29.48 -10.35
CA GLU A 197 -0.08 -29.22 -11.76
C GLU A 197 1.18 -28.82 -12.55
N ALA A 198 1.98 -29.81 -12.95
CA ALA A 198 3.24 -29.57 -13.70
C ALA A 198 3.07 -28.83 -15.05
N GLY A 199 1.84 -28.64 -15.55
CA GLY A 199 1.49 -27.91 -16.76
C GLY A 199 0.82 -26.56 -16.54
N PHE A 200 0.70 -26.10 -15.29
CA PHE A 200 0.08 -24.83 -14.95
C PHE A 200 0.98 -23.63 -15.31
N GLU A 201 0.42 -22.62 -15.94
CA GLU A 201 1.19 -21.42 -16.38
C GLU A 201 1.93 -20.73 -15.23
N GLY A 202 1.36 -20.70 -14.02
CA GLY A 202 1.99 -20.14 -12.82
C GLY A 202 3.29 -20.85 -12.45
N ALA A 203 3.32 -22.17 -12.55
CA ALA A 203 4.54 -22.96 -12.31
C ALA A 203 5.64 -22.65 -13.34
N PHE A 204 5.26 -22.36 -14.59
CA PHE A 204 6.22 -21.92 -15.61
C PHE A 204 6.83 -20.56 -15.28
N VAL A 205 6.00 -19.58 -14.91
CA VAL A 205 6.45 -18.23 -14.52
C VAL A 205 7.40 -18.31 -13.33
N ARG A 206 7.09 -19.11 -12.32
CA ARG A 206 7.97 -19.33 -11.16
C ARG A 206 9.33 -19.90 -11.59
N ARG A 207 9.36 -20.92 -12.43
CA ARG A 207 10.61 -21.51 -12.93
C ARG A 207 11.46 -20.53 -13.74
N VAL A 208 10.82 -19.62 -14.47
CA VAL A 208 11.52 -18.55 -15.20
C VAL A 208 12.11 -17.56 -14.20
N ALA A 209 11.34 -17.13 -13.18
CA ALA A 209 11.83 -16.21 -12.16
C ALA A 209 12.99 -16.78 -11.35
N GLU A 210 12.94 -18.07 -10.96
CA GLU A 210 14.02 -18.78 -10.26
C GLU A 210 15.32 -18.88 -11.07
N ARG A 211 15.23 -18.80 -12.40
CA ARG A 211 16.39 -18.90 -13.32
C ARG A 211 16.82 -17.56 -13.88
N ALA A 212 16.06 -16.51 -13.61
CA ALA A 212 16.43 -15.17 -14.03
C ALA A 212 17.71 -14.75 -13.27
N PRO A 213 18.71 -14.19 -13.95
CA PRO A 213 19.87 -13.64 -13.26
C PRO A 213 19.41 -12.52 -12.33
N GLU A 214 19.97 -12.50 -11.13
CA GLU A 214 19.83 -11.36 -10.24
C GLU A 214 20.40 -10.11 -10.94
N GLY A 215 19.55 -9.11 -11.22
CA GLY A 215 19.94 -7.90 -11.94
C GLY A 215 20.62 -6.87 -11.05
#